data_399b8084f3a3549b8d414e119f2cbc30
#
_entry.id   399b8084f3a3549b8d414e119f2cbc30
#
_cell.length_a   1.000
_cell.length_b   1.000
_cell.length_c   1.000
_cell.angle_alpha   90.00
_cell.angle_beta   90.00
_cell.angle_gamma   90.00
#
_symmetry.space_group_name_H-M   'P 1'
#
loop_
_entity.id
_entity.type
_entity.pdbx_description
1 polymer ?
#
loop_
_entity_poly.entity_id
_entity_poly.type
_entity_poly.pdbx_seq_one_letter_code
_entity_poly.pdbx_strand_id
1 'polypeptide(L)'
;PDRCYAGVYQEVIDFCRENGAFDPATMGSVPNVGLMAQKAEEYGSHDKTFELASSGIVTVVDSEGNTLLEHAIEEGDIWRMCQAKDAPIQDWVKLAVSRARLSGLPAVFWLNENRSHDAEIIKKANTYLADHETDGLDISIMTPEAATRLSLQRAKEGLDTISVTGNVLRDYLTDLFPILELGTSAKMLSVVPLMKGGGLFETGAGGSAPKHVQQFEKENHLRWDSLGEFLALAASLEHLANVTGNKRAKILADSLDKATGDFLDNNKSPSRKVNELDNRGSHFYLAMYWAQALAAQGDDAELQIRFAPVALAMTENEATIVDELNSVQGPVMDVGGYYKLDAAKASAAMRPSATLNAIVSAV
;
A
#
# COMPACT_ATOMS: atom_id res chain seq x y z
N PRO A 1 -18.10 6.40 -11.49
CA PRO A 1 -17.20 7.03 -10.55
C PRO A 1 -17.63 8.45 -10.24
N ASP A 2 -17.46 8.83 -9.03
CA ASP A 2 -17.78 10.14 -8.52
C ASP A 2 -16.84 11.18 -9.17
N ARG A 3 -17.41 12.26 -9.71
CA ARG A 3 -16.64 13.35 -10.34
C ARG A 3 -15.71 14.06 -9.34
N CYS A 4 -15.95 13.91 -8.04
CA CYS A 4 -15.17 14.57 -6.97
C CYS A 4 -13.67 14.26 -7.04
N TYR A 5 -13.28 13.14 -7.62
CA TYR A 5 -11.87 12.71 -7.63
C TYR A 5 -11.17 12.91 -8.98
N ALA A 6 -11.90 13.32 -10.02
CA ALA A 6 -11.27 13.63 -11.31
C ALA A 6 -10.27 14.78 -11.22
N GLY A 7 -10.48 15.73 -10.31
CA GLY A 7 -9.60 16.85 -10.04
C GLY A 7 -8.22 16.44 -9.54
N VAL A 8 -8.10 15.31 -8.85
CA VAL A 8 -6.81 14.79 -8.37
C VAL A 8 -5.86 14.50 -9.55
N TYR A 9 -6.35 13.82 -10.60
CA TYR A 9 -5.56 13.55 -11.78
C TYR A 9 -5.23 14.83 -12.56
N GLN A 10 -6.18 15.77 -12.63
CA GLN A 10 -5.95 17.05 -13.30
C GLN A 10 -4.84 17.84 -12.59
N GLU A 11 -4.85 17.90 -11.26
CA GLU A 11 -3.80 18.55 -10.48
C GLU A 11 -2.41 17.95 -10.74
N VAL A 12 -2.32 16.61 -10.81
CA VAL A 12 -1.04 15.95 -11.15
C VAL A 12 -0.56 16.32 -12.54
N ILE A 13 -1.45 16.34 -13.53
CA ILE A 13 -1.12 16.70 -14.91
C ILE A 13 -0.61 18.16 -14.97
N ASP A 14 -1.35 19.06 -14.34
CA ASP A 14 -1.02 20.48 -14.35
C ASP A 14 0.28 20.76 -13.58
N PHE A 15 0.46 20.13 -12.43
CA PHE A 15 1.70 20.23 -11.67
C PHE A 15 2.91 19.73 -12.47
N CYS A 16 2.80 18.58 -13.14
CA CYS A 16 3.90 18.05 -13.97
C CYS A 16 4.17 18.92 -15.20
N ARG A 17 3.16 19.57 -15.77
CA ARG A 17 3.35 20.55 -16.84
C ARG A 17 4.12 21.78 -16.37
N GLU A 18 3.84 22.26 -15.16
CA GLU A 18 4.47 23.44 -14.58
C GLU A 18 5.89 23.16 -14.08
N ASN A 19 6.12 21.98 -13.47
CA ASN A 19 7.32 21.68 -12.70
C ASN A 19 8.19 20.57 -13.29
N GLY A 20 7.77 19.95 -14.38
CA GLY A 20 8.44 18.80 -14.99
C GLY A 20 8.21 17.49 -14.22
N ALA A 21 8.86 16.43 -14.68
CA ALA A 21 8.76 15.10 -14.08
C ALA A 21 9.42 15.06 -12.69
N PHE A 22 9.01 14.09 -11.90
CA PHE A 22 9.65 13.76 -10.62
C PHE A 22 10.91 12.92 -10.86
N ASP A 23 11.88 13.09 -9.97
CA ASP A 23 13.03 12.18 -9.87
C ASP A 23 12.75 11.14 -8.80
N PRO A 24 12.58 9.87 -9.16
CA PRO A 24 12.27 8.80 -8.19
C PRO A 24 13.31 8.62 -7.08
N ALA A 25 14.55 9.04 -7.32
CA ALA A 25 15.63 8.91 -6.35
C ALA A 25 15.58 9.97 -5.24
N THR A 26 14.97 11.11 -5.51
CA THR A 26 15.00 12.27 -4.60
C THR A 26 13.64 12.75 -4.13
N MET A 27 12.56 12.29 -4.77
CA MET A 27 11.21 12.72 -4.40
C MET A 27 10.74 12.11 -3.07
N GLY A 28 9.91 12.85 -2.33
CA GLY A 28 9.21 12.35 -1.16
C GLY A 28 8.07 11.40 -1.51
N SER A 29 7.57 10.71 -0.50
CA SER A 29 6.48 9.73 -0.58
C SER A 29 5.18 10.27 0.00
N VAL A 30 4.06 9.66 -0.37
CA VAL A 30 2.73 9.98 0.14
C VAL A 30 2.09 8.72 0.74
N PRO A 31 2.54 8.27 1.93
CA PRO A 31 1.91 7.14 2.62
C PRO A 31 0.45 7.44 2.94
N ASN A 32 -0.36 6.39 3.00
CA ASN A 32 -1.81 6.53 3.17
C ASN A 32 -2.33 5.90 4.46
N VAL A 33 -3.26 6.58 5.11
CA VAL A 33 -4.11 6.06 6.18
C VAL A 33 -5.54 5.99 5.63
N GLY A 34 -6.01 4.78 5.33
CA GLY A 34 -7.29 4.53 4.67
C GLY A 34 -8.43 4.16 5.62
N LEU A 35 -9.62 4.71 5.38
CA LEU A 35 -10.85 4.35 6.08
C LEU A 35 -11.52 3.17 5.36
N MET A 36 -11.23 1.93 5.76
CA MET A 36 -11.67 0.72 5.07
C MET A 36 -12.33 -0.35 5.94
N ALA A 37 -12.45 -0.13 7.23
CA ALA A 37 -13.13 -1.09 8.10
C ALA A 37 -14.59 -1.26 7.69
N GLN A 38 -15.17 -2.42 8.02
CA GLN A 38 -16.53 -2.79 7.61
C GLN A 38 -17.54 -1.66 7.83
N LYS A 39 -18.24 -1.25 6.78
CA LYS A 39 -19.21 -0.14 6.77
C LYS A 39 -18.62 1.21 7.24
N ALA A 40 -17.33 1.41 7.05
CA ALA A 40 -16.66 2.66 7.40
C ALA A 40 -16.77 3.71 6.29
N GLU A 41 -16.89 3.26 5.07
CA GLU A 41 -16.98 4.08 3.86
C GLU A 41 -18.14 3.58 3.00
N GLU A 42 -18.66 4.41 2.13
CA GLU A 42 -19.74 4.06 1.19
C GLU A 42 -19.39 2.93 0.22
N TYR A 43 -18.12 2.79 -0.15
CA TYR A 43 -17.65 1.76 -1.04
C TYR A 43 -17.73 0.36 -0.39
N GLY A 44 -18.40 -0.57 -1.09
CA GLY A 44 -18.60 -1.94 -0.59
C GLY A 44 -19.66 -2.08 0.50
N SER A 45 -20.35 -0.99 0.89
CA SER A 45 -21.40 -1.00 1.93
C SER A 45 -22.82 -0.98 1.36
N HIS A 46 -23.02 -1.45 0.14
CA HIS A 46 -24.30 -1.37 -0.60
C HIS A 46 -25.18 -2.60 -0.34
N ASP A 47 -25.43 -2.92 0.91
CA ASP A 47 -26.30 -4.03 1.31
C ASP A 47 -27.80 -3.70 1.24
N LYS A 48 -28.15 -2.43 0.98
CA LYS A 48 -29.52 -1.94 0.75
C LYS A 48 -29.65 -1.45 -0.67
N THR A 49 -30.03 -2.35 -1.58
CA THR A 49 -30.16 -2.09 -3.01
C THR A 49 -31.50 -2.60 -3.48
N PHE A 50 -32.29 -1.73 -4.12
CA PHE A 50 -33.64 -2.00 -4.57
C PHE A 50 -33.80 -1.54 -6.00
N GLU A 51 -34.33 -2.41 -6.88
CA GLU A 51 -34.90 -2.01 -8.17
C GLU A 51 -36.33 -1.51 -7.95
N LEU A 52 -36.64 -0.35 -8.49
CA LEU A 52 -37.93 0.29 -8.27
C LEU A 52 -38.92 -0.07 -9.38
N ALA A 53 -40.05 -0.68 -8.98
CA ALA A 53 -41.01 -1.26 -9.89
C ALA A 53 -41.95 -0.21 -10.54
N SER A 54 -41.91 1.04 -10.13
CA SER A 54 -42.72 2.13 -10.66
C SER A 54 -42.13 3.49 -10.35
N SER A 55 -42.46 4.49 -11.16
CA SER A 55 -42.14 5.90 -10.90
C SER A 55 -42.86 6.40 -9.64
N GLY A 56 -42.19 7.29 -8.89
CA GLY A 56 -42.74 7.83 -7.64
C GLY A 56 -41.71 8.68 -6.89
N ILE A 57 -41.85 8.68 -5.57
CA ILE A 57 -40.95 9.40 -4.67
C ILE A 57 -40.45 8.42 -3.60
N VAL A 58 -39.14 8.31 -3.45
CA VAL A 58 -38.51 7.62 -2.30
C VAL A 58 -38.24 8.63 -1.20
N THR A 59 -38.74 8.36 0.00
CA THR A 59 -38.50 9.18 1.19
C THR A 59 -37.72 8.41 2.24
N VAL A 60 -36.82 9.10 2.92
CA VAL A 60 -36.17 8.62 4.16
C VAL A 60 -36.76 9.40 5.31
N VAL A 61 -37.35 8.68 6.27
CA VAL A 61 -37.99 9.28 7.43
C VAL A 61 -37.36 8.80 8.73
N ASP A 62 -37.35 9.66 9.76
CA ASP A 62 -36.87 9.29 11.10
C ASP A 62 -37.95 8.52 11.89
N SER A 63 -37.66 8.18 13.14
CA SER A 63 -38.60 7.49 14.04
C SER A 63 -39.83 8.31 14.44
N GLU A 64 -39.78 9.62 14.25
CA GLU A 64 -40.86 10.57 14.56
C GLU A 64 -41.74 10.87 13.33
N GLY A 65 -41.32 10.33 12.14
CA GLY A 65 -42.05 10.54 10.87
C GLY A 65 -41.60 11.78 10.11
N ASN A 66 -40.52 12.46 10.50
CA ASN A 66 -40.00 13.60 9.77
C ASN A 66 -39.25 13.10 8.52
N THR A 67 -39.52 13.74 7.38
CA THR A 67 -38.79 13.44 6.12
C THR A 67 -37.40 14.04 6.19
N LEU A 68 -36.38 13.18 6.12
CA LEU A 68 -34.98 13.58 6.09
C LEU A 68 -34.46 13.79 4.67
N LEU A 69 -34.87 12.93 3.73
CA LEU A 69 -34.49 12.98 2.32
C LEU A 69 -35.68 12.60 1.45
N GLU A 70 -35.76 13.17 0.27
CA GLU A 70 -36.78 12.90 -0.71
C GLU A 70 -36.20 12.96 -2.12
N HIS A 71 -36.45 11.91 -2.93
CA HIS A 71 -35.98 11.83 -4.31
C HIS A 71 -37.08 11.33 -5.24
N ALA A 72 -37.29 12.02 -6.34
CA ALA A 72 -38.11 11.52 -7.45
C ALA A 72 -37.35 10.35 -8.12
N ILE A 73 -38.10 9.29 -8.45
CA ILE A 73 -37.58 8.11 -9.12
C ILE A 73 -38.44 7.69 -10.29
N GLU A 74 -37.86 6.98 -11.24
CA GLU A 74 -38.54 6.39 -12.38
C GLU A 74 -38.56 4.86 -12.26
N GLU A 75 -39.49 4.22 -13.01
CA GLU A 75 -39.53 2.75 -13.10
C GLU A 75 -38.21 2.21 -13.64
N GLY A 76 -37.65 1.21 -12.96
CA GLY A 76 -36.36 0.58 -13.31
C GLY A 76 -35.15 1.26 -12.67
N ASP A 77 -35.33 2.39 -11.96
CA ASP A 77 -34.25 2.99 -11.20
C ASP A 77 -33.73 2.04 -10.10
N ILE A 78 -32.46 2.14 -9.79
CA ILE A 78 -31.86 1.41 -8.68
C ILE A 78 -31.60 2.38 -7.53
N TRP A 79 -32.32 2.20 -6.43
CA TRP A 79 -32.09 2.93 -5.19
C TRP A 79 -31.08 2.17 -4.32
N ARG A 80 -30.10 2.88 -3.78
CA ARG A 80 -29.07 2.32 -2.93
C ARG A 80 -28.88 3.16 -1.68
N MET A 81 -28.66 2.49 -0.54
CA MET A 81 -28.29 3.13 0.72
C MET A 81 -27.00 2.53 1.26
N CYS A 82 -26.17 3.38 1.85
CA CYS A 82 -24.97 2.99 2.56
C CYS A 82 -25.06 3.35 4.03
N GLN A 83 -24.43 2.58 4.88
CA GLN A 83 -24.25 2.88 6.30
C GLN A 83 -22.76 2.98 6.59
N ALA A 84 -22.29 4.14 7.04
CA ALA A 84 -20.97 4.29 7.65
C ALA A 84 -21.08 4.13 9.16
N LYS A 85 -20.25 3.24 9.74
CA LYS A 85 -20.21 3.05 11.19
C LYS A 85 -19.24 4.03 11.84
N ASP A 86 -19.60 4.48 13.04
CA ASP A 86 -18.85 5.49 13.77
C ASP A 86 -17.50 4.96 14.32
N ALA A 87 -17.49 3.76 14.91
CA ALA A 87 -16.29 3.21 15.51
C ALA A 87 -15.08 3.05 14.56
N PRO A 88 -15.24 2.62 13.28
CA PRO A 88 -14.17 2.67 12.30
C PRO A 88 -13.63 4.08 12.03
N ILE A 89 -14.49 5.10 12.06
CA ILE A 89 -14.06 6.49 11.84
C ILE A 89 -13.22 6.97 13.01
N GLN A 90 -13.62 6.67 14.25
CA GLN A 90 -12.82 6.97 15.45
C GLN A 90 -11.43 6.33 15.37
N ASP A 91 -11.36 5.05 15.00
CA ASP A 91 -10.10 4.31 14.89
C ASP A 91 -9.21 4.85 13.76
N TRP A 92 -9.80 5.25 12.64
CA TRP A 92 -9.11 5.91 11.53
C TRP A 92 -8.47 7.25 11.92
N VAL A 93 -9.20 8.11 12.65
CA VAL A 93 -8.67 9.37 13.17
C VAL A 93 -7.54 9.11 14.16
N LYS A 94 -7.72 8.17 15.10
CA LYS A 94 -6.68 7.74 16.04
C LYS A 94 -5.42 7.27 15.32
N LEU A 95 -5.57 6.48 14.26
CA LEU A 95 -4.43 5.99 13.48
C LEU A 95 -3.70 7.13 12.77
N ALA A 96 -4.43 8.09 12.19
CA ALA A 96 -3.84 9.27 11.56
C ALA A 96 -2.98 10.09 12.56
N VAL A 97 -3.53 10.39 13.75
CA VAL A 97 -2.79 11.07 14.83
C VAL A 97 -1.56 10.27 15.27
N SER A 98 -1.72 8.96 15.43
CA SER A 98 -0.64 8.06 15.83
C SER A 98 0.50 8.06 14.81
N ARG A 99 0.18 7.99 13.51
CA ARG A 99 1.18 8.01 12.43
C ARG A 99 1.87 9.37 12.33
N ALA A 100 1.14 10.47 12.43
CA ALA A 100 1.72 11.82 12.47
C ALA A 100 2.72 11.97 13.61
N ARG A 101 2.36 11.50 14.82
CA ARG A 101 3.23 11.56 16.00
C ARG A 101 4.49 10.72 15.87
N LEU A 102 4.36 9.48 15.35
CA LEU A 102 5.50 8.57 15.20
C LEU A 102 6.50 9.03 14.14
N SER A 103 6.01 9.62 13.05
CA SER A 103 6.86 10.03 11.93
C SER A 103 7.30 11.49 11.98
N GLY A 104 6.58 12.34 12.70
CA GLY A 104 6.76 13.80 12.66
C GLY A 104 6.29 14.44 11.34
N LEU A 105 5.64 13.67 10.47
CA LEU A 105 5.17 14.13 9.17
C LEU A 105 3.81 14.82 9.26
N PRO A 106 3.51 15.79 8.38
CA PRO A 106 2.17 16.33 8.25
C PRO A 106 1.18 15.25 7.81
N ALA A 107 -0.02 15.25 8.43
CA ALA A 107 -1.12 14.38 8.09
C ALA A 107 -2.29 15.19 7.55
N VAL A 108 -2.68 14.94 6.32
CA VAL A 108 -3.73 15.69 5.62
C VAL A 108 -4.93 14.79 5.40
N PHE A 109 -6.10 15.19 5.96
CA PHE A 109 -7.38 14.56 5.67
C PHE A 109 -7.91 15.11 4.34
N TRP A 110 -8.13 14.23 3.37
CA TRP A 110 -8.58 14.58 2.02
C TRP A 110 -10.10 14.51 1.95
N LEU A 111 -10.77 15.59 2.32
CA LEU A 111 -12.22 15.65 2.46
C LEU A 111 -12.76 16.92 1.80
N ASN A 112 -13.84 16.80 1.06
CA ASN A 112 -14.52 17.91 0.39
C ASN A 112 -15.85 18.22 1.10
N GLU A 113 -15.96 19.38 1.73
CA GLU A 113 -17.16 19.83 2.45
C GLU A 113 -18.42 19.93 1.57
N ASN A 114 -18.24 20.06 0.24
CA ASN A 114 -19.32 20.11 -0.71
C ASN A 114 -19.84 18.73 -1.13
N ARG A 115 -19.19 17.65 -0.68
CA ARG A 115 -19.63 16.27 -0.86
C ARG A 115 -20.32 15.83 0.44
N SER A 116 -21.61 15.48 0.36
CA SER A 116 -22.43 15.21 1.54
C SER A 116 -21.82 14.18 2.52
N HIS A 117 -21.24 13.10 1.99
CA HIS A 117 -20.57 12.09 2.83
C HIS A 117 -19.35 12.69 3.54
N ASP A 118 -18.49 13.40 2.83
CA ASP A 118 -17.29 14.02 3.40
C ASP A 118 -17.64 15.11 4.43
N ALA A 119 -18.72 15.86 4.21
CA ALA A 119 -19.21 16.86 5.17
C ALA A 119 -19.54 16.22 6.55
N GLU A 120 -20.15 15.03 6.54
CA GLU A 120 -20.40 14.29 7.79
C GLU A 120 -19.11 13.70 8.39
N ILE A 121 -18.19 13.22 7.54
CA ILE A 121 -16.87 12.74 8.01
C ILE A 121 -16.04 13.89 8.61
N ILE A 122 -16.07 15.09 8.03
CA ILE A 122 -15.39 16.29 8.58
C ILE A 122 -15.89 16.60 9.99
N LYS A 123 -17.21 16.58 10.22
CA LYS A 123 -17.77 16.79 11.57
C LYS A 123 -17.23 15.78 12.58
N LYS A 124 -17.21 14.50 12.18
CA LYS A 124 -16.69 13.41 13.02
C LYS A 124 -15.17 13.54 13.25
N ALA A 125 -14.41 13.79 12.20
CA ALA A 125 -12.96 13.97 12.30
C ALA A 125 -12.60 15.12 13.27
N ASN A 126 -13.26 16.26 13.15
CA ASN A 126 -13.06 17.38 14.08
C ASN A 126 -13.43 17.02 15.52
N THR A 127 -14.51 16.25 15.73
CA THR A 127 -14.91 15.78 17.06
C THR A 127 -13.85 14.86 17.66
N TYR A 128 -13.39 13.87 16.89
CA TYR A 128 -12.45 12.86 17.40
C TYR A 128 -11.00 13.36 17.50
N LEU A 129 -10.59 14.32 16.66
CA LEU A 129 -9.29 14.97 16.81
C LEU A 129 -9.16 15.68 18.18
N ALA A 130 -10.28 16.23 18.71
CA ALA A 130 -10.30 16.84 20.02
C ALA A 130 -10.08 15.85 21.20
N ASP A 131 -10.31 14.55 20.97
CA ASP A 131 -10.06 13.50 21.96
C ASP A 131 -8.58 13.06 22.03
N HIS A 132 -7.72 13.64 21.19
CA HIS A 132 -6.32 13.29 21.08
C HIS A 132 -5.41 14.49 21.37
N GLU A 133 -4.26 14.21 21.97
CA GLU A 133 -3.17 15.17 22.06
C GLU A 133 -2.62 15.47 20.65
N THR A 134 -2.93 16.63 20.09
CA THR A 134 -2.49 17.04 18.74
C THR A 134 -1.49 18.19 18.77
N ASP A 135 -1.13 18.68 19.93
CA ASP A 135 -0.15 19.77 20.09
C ASP A 135 1.20 19.39 19.46
N GLY A 136 1.69 20.28 18.61
CA GLY A 136 2.94 20.07 17.86
C GLY A 136 2.83 19.14 16.65
N LEU A 137 1.66 18.62 16.33
CA LEU A 137 1.42 17.87 15.11
C LEU A 137 0.86 18.78 14.02
N ASP A 138 1.33 18.59 12.79
CA ASP A 138 0.78 19.24 11.60
C ASP A 138 -0.35 18.39 11.03
N ILE A 139 -1.59 18.67 11.44
CA ILE A 139 -2.78 17.96 10.99
C ILE A 139 -3.75 18.96 10.37
N SER A 140 -4.17 18.68 9.13
CA SER A 140 -5.08 19.56 8.39
C SER A 140 -6.14 18.78 7.63
N ILE A 141 -7.25 19.48 7.28
CA ILE A 141 -8.31 18.96 6.39
C ILE A 141 -8.29 19.81 5.13
N MET A 142 -8.18 19.20 3.97
CA MET A 142 -8.14 19.89 2.67
C MET A 142 -9.01 19.16 1.65
N THR A 143 -9.48 19.89 0.63
CA THR A 143 -10.10 19.23 -0.52
C THR A 143 -9.11 18.31 -1.24
N PRO A 144 -9.56 17.25 -1.90
CA PRO A 144 -8.67 16.33 -2.62
C PRO A 144 -7.70 17.02 -3.58
N GLU A 145 -8.15 18.04 -4.30
CA GLU A 145 -7.31 18.80 -5.23
C GLU A 145 -6.22 19.60 -4.48
N ALA A 146 -6.60 20.33 -3.43
CA ALA A 146 -5.64 21.11 -2.64
C ALA A 146 -4.62 20.20 -1.93
N ALA A 147 -5.07 19.06 -1.38
CA ALA A 147 -4.22 18.07 -0.76
C ALA A 147 -3.26 17.41 -1.76
N THR A 148 -3.74 17.13 -2.99
CA THR A 148 -2.89 16.67 -4.09
C THR A 148 -1.80 17.68 -4.39
N ARG A 149 -2.15 18.94 -4.59
CA ARG A 149 -1.19 20.01 -4.90
C ARG A 149 -0.13 20.14 -3.83
N LEU A 150 -0.53 20.18 -2.56
CA LEU A 150 0.40 20.21 -1.42
C LEU A 150 1.34 19.00 -1.41
N SER A 151 0.79 17.79 -1.57
CA SER A 151 1.57 16.55 -1.57
C SER A 151 2.58 16.50 -2.71
N LEU A 152 2.21 16.97 -3.91
CA LEU A 152 3.11 17.06 -5.06
C LEU A 152 4.24 18.08 -4.84
N GLN A 153 3.93 19.25 -4.27
CA GLN A 153 4.94 20.25 -3.94
C GLN A 153 5.98 19.70 -2.96
N ARG A 154 5.50 19.09 -1.87
CA ARG A 154 6.36 18.49 -0.85
C ARG A 154 7.17 17.30 -1.42
N ALA A 155 6.53 16.43 -2.18
CA ALA A 155 7.23 15.32 -2.84
C ALA A 155 8.33 15.81 -3.80
N LYS A 156 8.11 16.90 -4.52
CA LYS A 156 9.13 17.52 -5.38
C LYS A 156 10.35 18.04 -4.60
N GLU A 157 10.13 18.42 -3.33
CA GLU A 157 11.16 18.90 -2.40
C GLU A 157 11.82 17.74 -1.62
N GLY A 158 11.44 16.50 -1.87
CA GLY A 158 11.94 15.32 -1.13
C GLY A 158 11.27 15.11 0.23
N LEU A 159 10.11 15.74 0.49
CA LEU A 159 9.41 15.69 1.77
C LEU A 159 8.17 14.80 1.69
N ASP A 160 7.99 13.95 2.70
CA ASP A 160 6.85 13.06 2.81
C ASP A 160 5.60 13.75 3.38
N THR A 161 4.42 13.23 3.01
CA THR A 161 3.12 13.70 3.51
C THR A 161 2.18 12.52 3.72
N ILE A 162 1.60 12.38 4.91
CA ILE A 162 0.60 11.34 5.18
C ILE A 162 -0.74 11.78 4.58
N SER A 163 -1.25 11.02 3.63
CA SER A 163 -2.60 11.17 3.12
C SER A 163 -3.58 10.37 3.97
N VAL A 164 -4.61 11.02 4.48
CA VAL A 164 -5.66 10.42 5.32
C VAL A 164 -6.97 10.44 4.54
N THR A 165 -7.41 9.29 4.02
CA THR A 165 -8.45 9.23 2.99
C THR A 165 -9.52 8.20 3.27
N GLY A 166 -10.68 8.36 2.63
CA GLY A 166 -11.64 7.29 2.47
C GLY A 166 -11.14 6.20 1.51
N ASN A 167 -11.91 5.12 1.43
CA ASN A 167 -11.54 3.93 0.66
C ASN A 167 -11.43 4.19 -0.86
N VAL A 168 -12.37 4.94 -1.43
CA VAL A 168 -12.39 5.21 -2.88
C VAL A 168 -11.19 6.05 -3.29
N LEU A 169 -10.93 7.13 -2.58
CA LEU A 169 -9.80 8.02 -2.87
C LEU A 169 -8.46 7.32 -2.65
N ARG A 170 -8.37 6.44 -1.65
CA ARG A 170 -7.20 5.58 -1.45
C ARG A 170 -6.85 4.80 -2.71
N ASP A 171 -7.84 4.19 -3.38
CA ASP A 171 -7.60 3.41 -4.61
C ASP A 171 -7.00 4.27 -5.73
N TYR A 172 -7.45 5.52 -5.86
CA TYR A 172 -6.83 6.46 -6.80
C TYR A 172 -5.37 6.77 -6.44
N LEU A 173 -5.09 6.98 -5.15
CA LEU A 173 -3.75 7.35 -4.68
C LEU A 173 -2.77 6.18 -4.76
N THR A 174 -3.21 4.93 -4.59
CA THR A 174 -2.35 3.75 -4.70
C THR A 174 -1.81 3.53 -6.12
N ASP A 175 -2.46 4.10 -7.13
CA ASP A 175 -1.96 4.06 -8.50
C ASP A 175 -1.19 5.33 -8.90
N LEU A 176 -1.56 6.48 -8.32
CA LEU A 176 -1.08 7.77 -8.78
C LEU A 176 0.34 8.09 -8.31
N PHE A 177 0.58 8.14 -6.99
CA PHE A 177 1.89 8.54 -6.45
C PHE A 177 2.99 7.51 -6.70
N PRO A 178 2.78 6.19 -6.52
CA PRO A 178 3.79 5.21 -6.86
C PRO A 178 4.17 5.18 -8.34
N ILE A 179 3.26 5.53 -9.23
CA ILE A 179 3.59 5.67 -10.67
C ILE A 179 4.56 6.83 -10.89
N LEU A 180 4.39 7.95 -10.17
CA LEU A 180 5.31 9.09 -10.23
C LEU A 180 6.68 8.72 -9.65
N GLU A 181 6.73 7.92 -8.59
CA GLU A 181 7.96 7.50 -7.91
C GLU A 181 8.75 6.46 -8.71
N LEU A 182 8.11 5.37 -9.09
CA LEU A 182 8.77 4.17 -9.62
C LEU A 182 8.26 3.74 -11.00
N GLY A 183 7.25 4.42 -11.55
CA GLY A 183 6.51 3.93 -12.70
C GLY A 183 5.67 2.69 -12.41
N THR A 184 5.44 2.37 -11.14
CA THR A 184 4.67 1.23 -10.62
C THR A 184 4.02 1.58 -9.30
N SER A 185 2.91 0.93 -8.96
CA SER A 185 2.21 1.10 -7.68
C SER A 185 2.86 0.38 -6.49
N ALA A 186 4.06 -0.17 -6.65
CA ALA A 186 4.68 -1.05 -5.66
C ALA A 186 5.05 -0.37 -4.33
N LYS A 187 5.38 0.92 -4.33
CA LYS A 187 5.91 1.62 -3.16
C LYS A 187 4.85 2.20 -2.22
N MET A 188 3.64 2.44 -2.70
CA MET A 188 2.61 3.03 -1.86
C MET A 188 2.08 2.04 -0.83
N LEU A 189 2.13 2.43 0.43
CA LEU A 189 1.60 1.68 1.55
C LEU A 189 0.34 2.34 2.08
N SER A 190 -0.77 1.60 2.05
CA SER A 190 -2.00 1.97 2.73
C SER A 190 -2.16 1.23 4.04
N VAL A 191 -2.39 1.97 5.11
CA VAL A 191 -2.68 1.40 6.43
C VAL A 191 -4.17 1.47 6.68
N VAL A 192 -4.78 0.30 6.92
CA VAL A 192 -6.22 0.15 7.14
C VAL A 192 -6.46 -0.28 8.57
N PRO A 193 -7.16 0.51 9.39
CA PRO A 193 -7.46 0.12 10.76
C PRO A 193 -8.44 -1.04 10.80
N LEU A 194 -8.18 -2.00 11.67
CA LEU A 194 -9.08 -3.11 11.97
C LEU A 194 -9.74 -2.89 13.33
N MET A 195 -11.02 -3.22 13.43
CA MET A 195 -11.88 -2.92 14.59
C MET A 195 -11.42 -3.46 15.93
N LYS A 196 -10.52 -4.43 15.95
CA LYS A 196 -10.00 -5.05 17.19
C LYS A 196 -8.56 -4.67 17.49
N GLY A 197 -8.12 -3.51 17.02
CA GLY A 197 -6.80 -2.96 17.31
C GLY A 197 -5.67 -3.49 16.44
N GLY A 198 -6.00 -4.18 15.35
CA GLY A 198 -5.02 -4.54 14.32
C GLY A 198 -4.91 -3.47 13.23
N GLY A 199 -4.02 -3.69 12.28
CA GLY A 199 -3.91 -2.93 11.04
C GLY A 199 -3.71 -3.88 9.87
N LEU A 200 -4.32 -3.57 8.75
CA LEU A 200 -4.02 -4.17 7.46
C LEU A 200 -3.12 -3.21 6.70
N PHE A 201 -1.96 -3.72 6.27
CA PHE A 201 -1.01 -2.97 5.46
C PHE A 201 -1.06 -3.54 4.05
N GLU A 202 -1.35 -2.71 3.09
CA GLU A 202 -1.46 -3.13 1.69
C GLU A 202 -0.85 -2.10 0.75
N THR A 203 -0.43 -2.59 -0.41
CA THR A 203 0.13 -1.80 -1.49
C THR A 203 -0.80 -1.83 -2.70
N GLY A 204 -0.63 -0.88 -3.62
CA GLY A 204 -1.38 -0.88 -4.87
C GLY A 204 -1.07 -2.10 -5.72
N ALA A 205 -2.09 -2.79 -6.23
CA ALA A 205 -1.92 -3.85 -7.20
C ALA A 205 -1.86 -3.26 -8.61
N GLY A 206 -0.74 -3.48 -9.31
CA GLY A 206 -0.56 -2.97 -10.66
C GLY A 206 -1.52 -3.61 -11.67
N GLY A 207 -2.16 -2.81 -12.53
CA GLY A 207 -2.97 -3.28 -13.67
C GLY A 207 -2.19 -4.05 -14.75
N SER A 208 -0.87 -4.21 -14.57
CA SER A 208 0.03 -4.95 -15.46
C SER A 208 0.17 -6.45 -15.13
N ALA A 209 -0.47 -6.95 -14.06
CA ALA A 209 -0.34 -8.33 -13.62
C ALA A 209 -0.59 -9.39 -14.73
N PRO A 210 -1.63 -9.29 -15.60
CA PRO A 210 -1.81 -10.24 -16.70
C PRO A 210 -0.62 -10.32 -17.66
N LYS A 211 0.03 -9.19 -17.95
CA LYS A 211 1.22 -9.15 -18.81
C LYS A 211 2.44 -9.75 -18.13
N HIS A 212 2.57 -9.61 -16.83
CA HIS A 212 3.64 -10.24 -16.07
C HIS A 212 3.50 -11.77 -16.07
N VAL A 213 2.28 -12.29 -15.91
CA VAL A 213 2.00 -13.73 -16.01
C VAL A 213 2.28 -14.23 -17.40
N GLN A 214 1.84 -13.54 -18.45
CA GLN A 214 2.11 -13.93 -19.85
C GLN A 214 3.61 -13.97 -20.15
N GLN A 215 4.40 -13.03 -19.65
CA GLN A 215 5.84 -13.04 -19.84
C GLN A 215 6.48 -14.19 -19.08
N PHE A 216 6.04 -14.48 -17.86
CA PHE A 216 6.52 -15.63 -17.10
C PHE A 216 6.24 -16.96 -17.81
N GLU A 217 5.03 -17.16 -18.32
CA GLU A 217 4.68 -18.37 -19.10
C GLU A 217 5.53 -18.52 -20.37
N LYS A 218 5.72 -17.43 -21.12
CA LYS A 218 6.36 -17.49 -22.44
C LYS A 218 7.88 -17.48 -22.39
N GLU A 219 8.45 -16.81 -21.41
CA GLU A 219 9.87 -16.46 -21.35
C GLU A 219 10.51 -16.80 -20.01
N ASN A 220 9.77 -17.44 -19.09
CA ASN A 220 10.24 -17.74 -17.73
C ASN A 220 10.93 -16.54 -17.07
N HIS A 221 10.39 -15.35 -17.31
CA HIS A 221 10.90 -14.09 -16.76
C HIS A 221 9.79 -13.37 -15.99
N LEU A 222 9.94 -13.23 -14.68
CA LEU A 222 8.97 -12.59 -13.81
C LEU A 222 9.41 -11.17 -13.46
N ARG A 223 8.89 -10.20 -14.18
CA ARG A 223 9.22 -8.79 -13.94
C ARG A 223 8.37 -8.11 -12.85
N TRP A 224 7.59 -8.87 -12.09
CA TRP A 224 6.84 -8.35 -10.95
C TRP A 224 7.79 -7.77 -9.90
N ASP A 225 7.53 -6.55 -9.46
CA ASP A 225 8.27 -5.92 -8.37
C ASP A 225 7.53 -6.15 -7.05
N SER A 226 8.15 -6.90 -6.14
CA SER A 226 7.60 -7.20 -4.82
C SER A 226 8.03 -6.19 -3.74
N LEU A 227 8.61 -5.07 -4.11
CA LEU A 227 9.06 -4.06 -3.16
C LEU A 227 7.93 -3.60 -2.23
N GLY A 228 6.72 -3.45 -2.76
CA GLY A 228 5.54 -3.08 -1.99
C GLY A 228 5.20 -4.08 -0.89
N GLU A 229 5.30 -5.37 -1.15
CA GLU A 229 5.04 -6.42 -0.16
C GLU A 229 6.06 -6.37 1.00
N PHE A 230 7.30 -6.06 0.71
CA PHE A 230 8.34 -5.92 1.75
C PHE A 230 8.17 -4.65 2.56
N LEU A 231 7.80 -3.53 1.93
CA LEU A 231 7.42 -2.31 2.64
C LEU A 231 6.22 -2.56 3.56
N ALA A 232 5.20 -3.28 3.08
CA ALA A 232 4.05 -3.68 3.89
C ALA A 232 4.45 -4.58 5.05
N LEU A 233 5.38 -5.51 4.86
CA LEU A 233 5.91 -6.37 5.92
C LEU A 233 6.66 -5.56 6.98
N ALA A 234 7.52 -4.63 6.59
CA ALA A 234 8.26 -3.76 7.51
C ALA A 234 7.28 -2.95 8.37
N ALA A 235 6.30 -2.29 7.75
CA ALA A 235 5.28 -1.53 8.47
C ALA A 235 4.39 -2.41 9.37
N SER A 236 4.11 -3.65 8.96
CA SER A 236 3.35 -4.62 9.79
C SER A 236 4.12 -5.03 11.03
N LEU A 237 5.43 -5.26 10.90
CA LEU A 237 6.32 -5.57 12.02
C LEU A 237 6.47 -4.37 12.97
N GLU A 238 6.61 -3.16 12.43
CA GLU A 238 6.63 -1.92 13.22
C GLU A 238 5.31 -1.76 14.01
N HIS A 239 4.18 -1.93 13.36
CA HIS A 239 2.87 -1.86 14.00
C HIS A 239 2.74 -2.90 15.12
N LEU A 240 3.14 -4.14 14.87
CA LEU A 240 3.15 -5.20 15.88
C LEU A 240 4.02 -4.80 17.08
N ALA A 241 5.21 -4.26 16.84
CA ALA A 241 6.10 -3.80 17.89
C ALA A 241 5.45 -2.70 18.74
N ASN A 242 4.83 -1.70 18.10
CA ASN A 242 4.20 -0.57 18.77
C ASN A 242 2.97 -0.97 19.61
N VAL A 243 2.15 -1.90 19.11
CA VAL A 243 0.91 -2.34 19.78
C VAL A 243 1.18 -3.33 20.92
N THR A 244 2.18 -4.21 20.76
CA THR A 244 2.44 -5.29 21.72
C THR A 244 3.68 -5.08 22.59
N GLY A 245 4.51 -4.09 22.30
CA GLY A 245 5.82 -3.90 22.93
C GLY A 245 6.85 -4.97 22.54
N ASN A 246 6.64 -5.68 21.43
CA ASN A 246 7.53 -6.75 20.97
C ASN A 246 8.82 -6.18 20.37
N LYS A 247 9.90 -6.21 21.14
CA LYS A 247 11.21 -5.68 20.76
C LYS A 247 11.80 -6.38 19.53
N ARG A 248 11.60 -7.71 19.38
CA ARG A 248 12.10 -8.45 18.20
C ARG A 248 11.38 -8.01 16.92
N ALA A 249 10.07 -7.76 16.99
CA ALA A 249 9.33 -7.22 15.86
C ALA A 249 9.88 -5.85 15.42
N LYS A 250 10.30 -5.00 16.38
CA LYS A 250 10.95 -3.71 16.08
C LYS A 250 12.27 -3.89 15.36
N ILE A 251 13.15 -4.78 15.85
CA ILE A 251 14.45 -5.08 15.22
C ILE A 251 14.27 -5.62 13.81
N LEU A 252 13.29 -6.52 13.62
CA LEU A 252 12.97 -7.06 12.28
C LEU A 252 12.45 -5.97 11.34
N ALA A 253 11.61 -5.04 11.84
CA ALA A 253 11.12 -3.91 11.05
C ALA A 253 12.25 -2.98 10.62
N ASP A 254 13.08 -2.53 11.56
CA ASP A 254 14.16 -1.58 11.29
C ASP A 254 15.23 -2.16 10.35
N SER A 255 15.56 -3.45 10.55
CA SER A 255 16.52 -4.13 9.67
C SER A 255 15.95 -4.39 8.27
N LEU A 256 14.64 -4.62 8.14
CA LEU A 256 13.99 -4.75 6.83
C LEU A 256 13.89 -3.40 6.12
N ASP A 257 13.58 -2.33 6.83
CA ASP A 257 13.57 -0.97 6.30
C ASP A 257 14.94 -0.58 5.74
N LYS A 258 16.02 -0.83 6.52
CA LYS A 258 17.39 -0.66 6.05
C LYS A 258 17.68 -1.49 4.80
N ALA A 259 17.31 -2.76 4.79
CA ALA A 259 17.52 -3.65 3.65
C ALA A 259 16.79 -3.17 2.39
N THR A 260 15.62 -2.58 2.55
CA THR A 260 14.83 -1.98 1.47
C THR A 260 15.53 -0.72 0.92
N GLY A 261 16.13 0.10 1.78
CA GLY A 261 16.98 1.21 1.36
C GLY A 261 18.18 0.73 0.55
N ASP A 262 18.96 -0.23 1.08
CA ASP A 262 20.10 -0.82 0.38
C ASP A 262 19.70 -1.44 -0.98
N PHE A 263 18.52 -2.06 -1.05
CA PHE A 263 17.95 -2.61 -2.28
C PHE A 263 17.71 -1.54 -3.34
N LEU A 264 17.12 -0.41 -2.96
CA LEU A 264 16.84 0.72 -3.85
C LEU A 264 18.14 1.42 -4.30
N ASP A 265 19.05 1.68 -3.39
CA ASP A 265 20.33 2.34 -3.66
C ASP A 265 21.20 1.52 -4.64
N ASN A 266 21.08 0.19 -4.61
CA ASN A 266 21.79 -0.71 -5.50
C ASN A 266 21.01 -1.13 -6.74
N ASN A 267 19.83 -0.52 -7.02
CA ASN A 267 19.01 -0.77 -8.21
C ASN A 267 18.67 -2.26 -8.42
N LYS A 268 18.17 -2.94 -7.38
CA LYS A 268 17.87 -4.38 -7.40
C LYS A 268 16.42 -4.71 -7.76
N SER A 269 15.65 -3.75 -8.27
CA SER A 269 14.32 -3.99 -8.84
C SER A 269 14.38 -4.84 -10.12
N PRO A 270 13.32 -5.61 -10.43
CA PRO A 270 13.28 -6.48 -11.60
C PRO A 270 13.41 -5.72 -12.91
N SER A 271 14.26 -6.21 -13.80
CA SER A 271 14.34 -5.72 -15.18
C SER A 271 13.11 -6.15 -16.01
N ARG A 272 12.87 -5.44 -17.10
CA ARG A 272 11.87 -5.83 -18.11
C ARG A 272 12.41 -6.83 -19.13
N LYS A 273 13.72 -7.06 -19.15
CA LYS A 273 14.40 -7.87 -20.15
C LYS A 273 14.71 -9.26 -19.64
N VAL A 274 14.44 -10.25 -20.48
CA VAL A 274 14.80 -11.65 -20.24
C VAL A 274 16.32 -11.80 -20.14
N ASN A 275 16.77 -12.70 -19.28
CA ASN A 275 18.16 -12.95 -18.91
C ASN A 275 18.82 -11.83 -18.06
N GLU A 276 18.04 -10.86 -17.62
CA GLU A 276 18.45 -9.90 -16.59
C GLU A 276 17.76 -10.23 -15.27
N LEU A 277 18.04 -9.45 -14.22
CA LEU A 277 17.44 -9.62 -12.89
C LEU A 277 15.91 -9.60 -12.97
N ASP A 278 15.27 -10.67 -12.52
CA ASP A 278 13.82 -10.76 -12.39
C ASP A 278 13.37 -10.73 -10.91
N ASN A 279 12.09 -10.92 -10.64
CA ASN A 279 11.53 -10.95 -9.29
C ASN A 279 12.28 -11.90 -8.35
N ARG A 280 12.67 -13.09 -8.81
CA ARG A 280 13.38 -14.09 -8.00
C ARG A 280 14.74 -13.57 -7.55
N GLY A 281 15.47 -12.94 -8.45
CA GLY A 281 16.74 -12.29 -8.15
C GLY A 281 16.59 -11.09 -7.24
N SER A 282 15.53 -10.29 -7.42
CA SER A 282 15.21 -9.18 -6.52
C SER A 282 14.91 -9.67 -5.10
N HIS A 283 14.14 -10.74 -4.95
CA HIS A 283 13.92 -11.39 -3.64
C HIS A 283 15.21 -11.87 -2.99
N PHE A 284 16.11 -12.47 -3.77
CA PHE A 284 17.43 -12.89 -3.27
C PHE A 284 18.20 -11.69 -2.71
N TYR A 285 18.30 -10.59 -3.44
CA TYR A 285 19.02 -9.41 -2.98
C TYR A 285 18.42 -8.81 -1.72
N LEU A 286 17.09 -8.71 -1.65
CA LEU A 286 16.46 -8.20 -0.45
C LEU A 286 16.70 -9.12 0.75
N ALA A 287 16.59 -10.45 0.57
CA ALA A 287 16.87 -11.42 1.63
C ALA A 287 18.33 -11.33 2.11
N MET A 288 19.28 -11.14 1.18
CA MET A 288 20.69 -10.96 1.50
C MET A 288 20.92 -9.67 2.31
N TYR A 289 20.38 -8.54 1.87
CA TYR A 289 20.51 -7.28 2.60
C TYR A 289 19.84 -7.33 3.97
N TRP A 290 18.70 -8.00 4.08
CA TRP A 290 18.03 -8.18 5.37
C TRP A 290 18.82 -9.06 6.31
N ALA A 291 19.39 -10.18 5.83
CA ALA A 291 20.28 -11.01 6.61
C ALA A 291 21.53 -10.24 7.06
N GLN A 292 22.13 -9.42 6.19
CA GLN A 292 23.26 -8.56 6.52
C GLN A 292 22.89 -7.52 7.59
N ALA A 293 21.74 -6.88 7.49
CA ALA A 293 21.27 -5.93 8.49
C ALA A 293 21.00 -6.59 9.84
N LEU A 294 20.41 -7.79 9.85
CA LEU A 294 20.19 -8.59 11.06
C LEU A 294 21.51 -9.11 11.68
N ALA A 295 22.49 -9.42 10.88
CA ALA A 295 23.83 -9.81 11.36
C ALA A 295 24.62 -8.63 11.93
N ALA A 296 24.35 -7.41 11.48
CA ALA A 296 25.05 -6.19 11.89
C ALA A 296 24.44 -5.48 13.11
N GLN A 297 23.16 -5.74 13.43
CA GLN A 297 22.50 -5.09 14.56
C GLN A 297 23.04 -5.62 15.90
N GLY A 298 23.04 -4.77 16.95
CA GLY A 298 23.55 -5.08 18.28
C GLY A 298 22.49 -5.29 19.35
N ASP A 299 21.21 -5.20 19.03
CA ASP A 299 20.10 -5.15 20.00
C ASP A 299 19.58 -6.55 20.38
N ASP A 300 19.79 -7.56 19.53
CA ASP A 300 19.44 -8.97 19.78
C ASP A 300 20.56 -9.90 19.30
N ALA A 301 21.35 -10.39 20.25
CA ALA A 301 22.49 -11.28 19.98
C ALA A 301 22.07 -12.63 19.38
N GLU A 302 20.88 -13.14 19.68
CA GLU A 302 20.37 -14.40 19.12
C GLU A 302 20.08 -14.25 17.63
N LEU A 303 19.40 -13.16 17.23
CA LEU A 303 19.17 -12.85 15.82
C LEU A 303 20.50 -12.61 15.09
N GLN A 304 21.43 -11.87 15.70
CA GLN A 304 22.75 -11.65 15.13
C GLN A 304 23.49 -12.97 14.84
N ILE A 305 23.58 -13.85 15.83
CA ILE A 305 24.25 -15.14 15.70
C ILE A 305 23.57 -16.02 14.64
N ARG A 306 22.23 -16.00 14.61
CA ARG A 306 21.45 -16.81 13.66
C ARG A 306 21.65 -16.35 12.22
N PHE A 307 21.66 -15.04 11.96
CA PHE A 307 21.71 -14.51 10.60
C PHE A 307 23.12 -14.22 10.07
N ALA A 308 24.15 -14.17 10.92
CA ALA A 308 25.53 -13.97 10.47
C ALA A 308 26.02 -15.02 9.45
N PRO A 309 25.87 -16.35 9.69
CA PRO A 309 26.25 -17.35 8.69
C PRO A 309 25.40 -17.29 7.41
N VAL A 310 24.12 -16.89 7.51
CA VAL A 310 23.22 -16.74 6.36
C VAL A 310 23.67 -15.59 5.47
N ALA A 311 23.96 -14.43 6.07
CA ALA A 311 24.45 -13.24 5.38
C ALA A 311 25.78 -13.55 4.67
N LEU A 312 26.70 -14.22 5.36
CA LEU A 312 28.01 -14.62 4.79
C LEU A 312 27.81 -15.55 3.59
N ALA A 313 27.03 -16.63 3.77
CA ALA A 313 26.78 -17.60 2.71
C ALA A 313 26.11 -17.00 1.48
N MET A 314 25.11 -16.11 1.66
CA MET A 314 24.47 -15.39 0.56
C MET A 314 25.45 -14.47 -0.17
N THR A 315 26.28 -13.75 0.57
CA THR A 315 27.28 -12.83 -0.01
C THR A 315 28.37 -13.58 -0.78
N GLU A 316 28.91 -14.66 -0.23
CA GLU A 316 29.97 -15.45 -0.88
C GLU A 316 29.46 -16.17 -2.14
N ASN A 317 28.17 -16.49 -2.20
CA ASN A 317 27.56 -17.20 -3.33
C ASN A 317 26.72 -16.27 -4.23
N GLU A 318 26.80 -14.96 -4.09
CA GLU A 318 25.98 -14.00 -4.85
C GLU A 318 26.03 -14.27 -6.36
N ALA A 319 27.21 -14.35 -6.93
CA ALA A 319 27.38 -14.57 -8.38
C ALA A 319 26.77 -15.91 -8.85
N THR A 320 26.98 -16.98 -8.08
CA THR A 320 26.43 -18.30 -8.39
C THR A 320 24.90 -18.31 -8.33
N ILE A 321 24.32 -17.70 -7.30
CA ILE A 321 22.87 -17.62 -7.11
C ILE A 321 22.22 -16.81 -8.24
N VAL A 322 22.81 -15.67 -8.58
CA VAL A 322 22.29 -14.82 -9.68
C VAL A 322 22.38 -15.53 -11.01
N ASP A 323 23.46 -16.26 -11.29
CA ASP A 323 23.60 -17.07 -12.50
C ASP A 323 22.56 -18.20 -12.56
N GLU A 324 22.37 -18.95 -11.46
CA GLU A 324 21.33 -19.98 -11.36
C GLU A 324 19.92 -19.42 -11.58
N LEU A 325 19.60 -18.21 -11.09
CA LEU A 325 18.30 -17.58 -11.26
C LEU A 325 18.09 -17.02 -12.68
N ASN A 326 19.14 -16.47 -13.30
CA ASN A 326 19.02 -15.89 -14.62
C ASN A 326 19.08 -16.94 -15.74
N SER A 327 19.88 -18.00 -15.58
CA SER A 327 20.08 -19.01 -16.62
C SER A 327 18.85 -19.84 -16.97
N VAL A 328 17.83 -19.88 -16.10
CA VAL A 328 16.57 -20.60 -16.39
C VAL A 328 15.60 -19.82 -17.25
N GLN A 329 15.86 -18.52 -17.47
CA GLN A 329 14.97 -17.64 -18.24
C GLN A 329 15.10 -17.90 -19.75
N GLY A 330 14.09 -17.48 -20.50
CA GLY A 330 14.00 -17.61 -21.97
C GLY A 330 13.06 -18.72 -22.43
N PRO A 331 13.15 -19.97 -21.94
CA PRO A 331 12.24 -21.03 -22.34
C PRO A 331 10.80 -20.82 -21.83
N VAL A 332 9.84 -21.40 -22.54
CA VAL A 332 8.43 -21.48 -22.11
C VAL A 332 8.34 -22.25 -20.79
N MET A 333 7.58 -21.69 -19.83
CA MET A 333 7.37 -22.29 -18.52
C MET A 333 6.02 -22.99 -18.44
N ASP A 334 6.03 -24.25 -17.99
CA ASP A 334 4.82 -25.01 -17.65
C ASP A 334 4.67 -25.11 -16.13
N VAL A 335 3.66 -24.46 -15.59
CA VAL A 335 3.31 -24.51 -14.16
C VAL A 335 2.06 -25.35 -13.88
N GLY A 336 1.55 -26.08 -14.88
CA GLY A 336 0.44 -27.02 -14.75
C GLY A 336 -0.96 -26.40 -14.85
N GLY A 337 -1.10 -25.10 -15.11
CA GLY A 337 -2.36 -24.39 -15.29
C GLY A 337 -2.36 -22.98 -14.72
N TYR A 338 -3.38 -22.19 -15.09
CA TYR A 338 -3.49 -20.79 -14.67
C TYR A 338 -4.17 -20.63 -13.29
N TYR A 339 -5.31 -21.30 -13.09
CA TYR A 339 -6.07 -21.16 -11.84
C TYR A 339 -5.70 -22.17 -10.76
N LYS A 340 -5.20 -23.33 -11.17
CA LYS A 340 -4.77 -24.39 -10.25
C LYS A 340 -3.43 -24.90 -10.73
N LEU A 341 -2.38 -24.29 -10.19
CA LEU A 341 -1.00 -24.66 -10.49
C LEU A 341 -0.68 -26.06 -9.96
N ASP A 342 0.22 -26.76 -10.65
CA ASP A 342 0.90 -27.92 -10.08
C ASP A 342 1.94 -27.44 -9.08
N ALA A 343 1.82 -27.86 -7.82
CA ALA A 343 2.66 -27.37 -6.73
C ALA A 343 4.15 -27.65 -6.93
N ALA A 344 4.50 -28.81 -7.51
CA ALA A 344 5.89 -29.18 -7.76
C ALA A 344 6.49 -28.35 -8.89
N LYS A 345 5.76 -28.20 -10.01
CA LYS A 345 6.18 -27.37 -11.13
C LYS A 345 6.31 -25.89 -10.74
N ALA A 346 5.34 -25.35 -10.01
CA ALA A 346 5.37 -23.99 -9.52
C ALA A 346 6.56 -23.75 -8.57
N SER A 347 6.81 -24.68 -7.65
CA SER A 347 7.96 -24.61 -6.74
C SER A 347 9.29 -24.64 -7.50
N ALA A 348 9.44 -25.50 -8.48
CA ALA A 348 10.65 -25.57 -9.30
C ALA A 348 10.87 -24.28 -10.10
N ALA A 349 9.79 -23.71 -10.66
CA ALA A 349 9.83 -22.46 -11.41
C ALA A 349 10.21 -21.25 -10.55
N MET A 350 9.68 -21.18 -9.34
CA MET A 350 9.90 -20.04 -8.44
C MET A 350 11.18 -20.14 -7.60
N ARG A 351 11.75 -21.33 -7.44
CA ARG A 351 12.93 -21.60 -6.62
C ARG A 351 14.01 -22.36 -7.39
N PRO A 352 14.49 -21.87 -8.55
CA PRO A 352 15.42 -22.61 -9.40
C PRO A 352 16.86 -22.64 -8.89
N SER A 353 17.26 -21.74 -7.97
CA SER A 353 18.61 -21.72 -7.41
C SER A 353 18.77 -22.79 -6.33
N ALA A 354 19.54 -23.83 -6.60
CA ALA A 354 19.87 -24.89 -5.65
C ALA A 354 20.71 -24.34 -4.49
N THR A 355 21.63 -23.43 -4.79
CA THR A 355 22.51 -22.79 -3.81
C THR A 355 21.71 -21.95 -2.81
N LEU A 356 20.80 -21.09 -3.30
CA LEU A 356 19.94 -20.30 -2.43
C LEU A 356 19.00 -21.18 -1.59
N ASN A 357 18.41 -22.20 -2.20
CA ASN A 357 17.53 -23.12 -1.50
C ASN A 357 18.25 -23.84 -0.34
N ALA A 358 19.52 -24.25 -0.54
CA ALA A 358 20.31 -24.88 0.52
C ALA A 358 20.57 -23.91 1.68
N ILE A 359 20.95 -22.66 1.39
CA ILE A 359 21.17 -21.62 2.41
C ILE A 359 19.89 -21.37 3.21
N VAL A 360 18.77 -21.14 2.55
CA VAL A 360 17.47 -20.84 3.20
C VAL A 360 16.97 -22.03 4.02
N SER A 361 17.24 -23.27 3.59
CA SER A 361 16.81 -24.48 4.31
C SER A 361 17.66 -24.75 5.56
N ALA A 362 18.80 -24.10 5.72
CA ALA A 362 19.68 -24.23 6.87
C ALA A 362 19.38 -23.21 8.00
N VAL A 363 18.45 -22.25 7.78
CA VAL A 363 18.02 -21.23 8.76
C VAL A 363 17.01 -21.84 9.73
#